data_064c7daf7894013a079c731ee4e60d76
#
_entry.id   064c7daf7894013a079c731ee4e60d76
#
_cell.length_a   1.000
_cell.length_b   1.000
_cell.length_c   1.000
_cell.angle_alpha   90.00
_cell.angle_beta   90.00
_cell.angle_gamma   90.00
#
_symmetry.space_group_name_H-M   'P 1'
#
loop_
_entity.id
_entity.type
_entity.pdbx_description
1 polymer ?
#
loop_
_entity_poly.entity_id
_entity_poly.type
_entity_poly.pdbx_seq_one_letter_code
_entity_poly.pdbx_strand_id
1 'polypeptide(L)'
;LVTEFIDGGESSWINSTDTYWSGKAYGKAAELAAIARSIGMEQEANQLISWLKAELEDWFTAETDGRLDVFKYFVYDETWDTLLGIQEAYGSHQRLADHHFHYGYFVRAASEICRVDIDWCSDENFGPMIELLIRDFAAADDDEMFPSFRNFDQANGFSWADGRADALQGN
;
A
#
# COMPACT_ATOMS: atom_id res chain seq x y z
N LEU A 1 -17.06 -17.53 1.55
CA LEU A 1 -16.25 -16.34 1.79
C LEU A 1 -15.81 -15.67 0.49
N VAL A 2 -15.05 -16.34 -0.42
CA VAL A 2 -14.65 -15.75 -1.72
C VAL A 2 -15.88 -15.37 -2.54
N THR A 3 -16.77 -16.33 -2.80
CA THR A 3 -18.00 -16.10 -3.56
C THR A 3 -18.87 -14.99 -2.95
N GLU A 4 -19.06 -15.01 -1.65
CA GLU A 4 -19.82 -13.98 -0.93
C GLU A 4 -19.23 -12.57 -1.08
N PHE A 5 -17.90 -12.47 -1.08
CA PHE A 5 -17.21 -11.20 -1.31
C PHE A 5 -17.40 -10.71 -2.75
N ILE A 6 -17.24 -11.59 -3.72
CA ILE A 6 -17.44 -11.29 -5.15
C ILE A 6 -18.89 -10.89 -5.43
N ASP A 7 -19.86 -11.62 -4.88
CA ASP A 7 -21.30 -11.36 -5.05
C ASP A 7 -21.73 -9.99 -4.48
N GLY A 8 -20.97 -9.45 -3.51
CA GLY A 8 -21.18 -8.11 -2.98
C GLY A 8 -20.89 -6.99 -3.99
N GLY A 9 -20.13 -7.30 -5.02
CA GLY A 9 -19.72 -6.38 -6.09
C GLY A 9 -18.65 -5.37 -5.67
N GLU A 10 -17.92 -4.85 -6.64
CA GLU A 10 -16.75 -3.98 -6.46
C GLU A 10 -17.05 -2.70 -5.65
N SER A 11 -18.23 -2.15 -5.81
CA SER A 11 -18.67 -0.97 -5.03
C SER A 11 -18.76 -1.21 -3.52
N SER A 12 -18.79 -2.48 -3.08
CA SER A 12 -18.78 -2.85 -1.67
C SER A 12 -17.38 -3.18 -1.14
N TRP A 13 -16.39 -3.35 -2.02
CA TRP A 13 -15.04 -3.77 -1.63
C TRP A 13 -14.22 -2.64 -1.01
N ILE A 14 -14.50 -1.40 -1.43
CA ILE A 14 -13.84 -0.19 -0.92
C ILE A 14 -14.86 0.95 -0.80
N ASN A 15 -14.70 1.77 0.23
CA ASN A 15 -15.53 2.95 0.48
C ASN A 15 -14.71 4.13 1.02
N SER A 16 -13.42 4.13 0.80
CA SER A 16 -12.48 5.14 1.29
C SER A 16 -11.47 5.52 0.23
N THR A 17 -10.86 6.70 0.40
CA THR A 17 -9.78 7.23 -0.42
C THR A 17 -8.53 7.56 0.42
N ASP A 18 -8.48 7.16 1.69
CA ASP A 18 -7.28 7.24 2.51
C ASP A 18 -6.42 5.97 2.42
N THR A 19 -5.15 6.07 2.80
CA THR A 19 -4.19 4.97 2.69
C THR A 19 -4.46 3.79 3.63
N TYR A 20 -5.14 4.01 4.76
CA TYR A 20 -5.40 2.94 5.71
C TYR A 20 -6.58 2.06 5.29
N TRP A 21 -7.76 2.65 5.10
CA TRP A 21 -8.95 1.88 4.76
C TRP A 21 -8.90 1.34 3.33
N SER A 22 -8.34 2.11 2.39
CA SER A 22 -8.05 1.61 1.05
C SER A 22 -7.06 0.44 1.12
N GLY A 23 -5.95 0.63 1.82
CA GLY A 23 -4.94 -0.41 2.00
C GLY A 23 -5.51 -1.70 2.61
N LYS A 24 -6.35 -1.59 3.64
CA LYS A 24 -7.05 -2.77 4.22
C LYS A 24 -7.95 -3.49 3.22
N ALA A 25 -8.66 -2.74 2.38
CA ALA A 25 -9.50 -3.32 1.33
C ALA A 25 -8.62 -4.08 0.30
N TYR A 26 -7.51 -3.48 -0.11
CA TYR A 26 -6.56 -4.11 -1.05
C TYR A 26 -5.91 -5.35 -0.46
N GLY A 27 -5.43 -5.28 0.78
CA GLY A 27 -4.87 -6.44 1.48
C GLY A 27 -5.88 -7.59 1.59
N LYS A 28 -7.14 -7.29 1.92
CA LYS A 28 -8.22 -8.30 1.95
C LYS A 28 -8.47 -8.93 0.59
N ALA A 29 -8.55 -8.12 -0.47
CA ALA A 29 -8.75 -8.62 -1.83
C ALA A 29 -7.58 -9.49 -2.30
N ALA A 30 -6.35 -9.10 -1.98
CA ALA A 30 -5.15 -9.89 -2.27
C ALA A 30 -5.16 -11.26 -1.59
N GLU A 31 -5.51 -11.32 -0.30
CA GLU A 31 -5.66 -12.59 0.42
C GLU A 31 -6.75 -13.46 -0.20
N LEU A 32 -7.89 -12.89 -0.57
CA LEU A 32 -8.98 -13.62 -1.21
C LEU A 32 -8.59 -14.11 -2.60
N ALA A 33 -7.81 -13.34 -3.38
CA ALA A 33 -7.29 -13.76 -4.67
C ALA A 33 -6.34 -14.96 -4.52
N ALA A 34 -5.43 -14.92 -3.54
CA ALA A 34 -4.52 -16.02 -3.24
C ALA A 34 -5.28 -17.29 -2.82
N ILE A 35 -6.28 -17.16 -1.95
CA ILE A 35 -7.16 -18.27 -1.52
C ILE A 35 -7.92 -18.82 -2.72
N ALA A 36 -8.59 -17.98 -3.50
CA ALA A 36 -9.37 -18.38 -4.68
C ALA A 36 -8.52 -19.22 -5.63
N ARG A 37 -7.31 -18.75 -5.96
CA ARG A 37 -6.38 -19.49 -6.81
C ARG A 37 -5.97 -20.83 -6.20
N SER A 38 -5.71 -20.87 -4.89
CA SER A 38 -5.29 -22.10 -4.21
C SER A 38 -6.34 -23.21 -4.22
N ILE A 39 -7.61 -22.86 -4.41
CA ILE A 39 -8.76 -23.80 -4.47
C ILE A 39 -9.37 -23.93 -5.87
N GLY A 40 -8.70 -23.39 -6.89
CA GLY A 40 -9.11 -23.53 -8.31
C GLY A 40 -10.24 -22.58 -8.75
N MET A 41 -10.53 -21.51 -7.99
CA MET A 41 -11.48 -20.46 -8.35
C MET A 41 -10.77 -19.38 -9.19
N GLU A 42 -10.31 -19.74 -10.39
CA GLU A 42 -9.45 -18.88 -11.21
C GLU A 42 -10.17 -17.62 -11.72
N GLN A 43 -11.46 -17.72 -12.01
CA GLN A 43 -12.25 -16.58 -12.49
C GLN A 43 -12.35 -15.50 -11.42
N GLU A 44 -12.68 -15.88 -10.19
CA GLU A 44 -12.78 -14.99 -9.05
C GLU A 44 -11.41 -14.41 -8.67
N ALA A 45 -10.36 -15.22 -8.70
CA ALA A 45 -9.00 -14.74 -8.48
C ALA A 45 -8.61 -13.69 -9.51
N ASN A 46 -8.87 -13.90 -10.79
CA ASN A 46 -8.55 -12.97 -11.85
C ASN A 46 -9.38 -11.68 -11.77
N GLN A 47 -10.64 -11.75 -11.36
CA GLN A 47 -11.46 -10.57 -11.11
C GLN A 47 -10.86 -9.69 -10.01
N LEU A 48 -10.46 -10.30 -8.88
CA LEU A 48 -9.81 -9.58 -7.77
C LEU A 48 -8.48 -8.96 -8.19
N ILE A 49 -7.66 -9.68 -8.94
CA ILE A 49 -6.38 -9.15 -9.47
C ILE A 49 -6.61 -7.98 -10.42
N SER A 50 -7.60 -8.07 -11.32
CA SER A 50 -7.91 -6.98 -12.25
C SER A 50 -8.36 -5.72 -11.52
N TRP A 51 -9.19 -5.87 -10.49
CA TRP A 51 -9.61 -4.77 -9.64
C TRP A 51 -8.43 -4.17 -8.86
N LEU A 52 -7.58 -5.01 -8.24
CA LEU A 52 -6.39 -4.54 -7.53
C LEU A 52 -5.45 -3.75 -8.43
N LYS A 53 -5.24 -4.20 -9.68
CA LYS A 53 -4.43 -3.46 -10.65
C LYS A 53 -5.00 -2.07 -10.87
N ALA A 54 -6.28 -1.96 -11.22
CA ALA A 54 -6.93 -0.68 -11.48
C ALA A 54 -6.84 0.28 -10.28
N GLU A 55 -7.04 -0.23 -9.06
CA GLU A 55 -6.95 0.55 -7.83
C GLU A 55 -5.51 1.00 -7.51
N LEU A 56 -4.52 0.11 -7.66
CA LEU A 56 -3.12 0.46 -7.40
C LEU A 56 -2.54 1.35 -8.50
N GLU A 57 -2.91 1.17 -9.75
CA GLU A 57 -2.53 2.04 -10.86
C GLU A 57 -3.02 3.48 -10.63
N ASP A 58 -4.25 3.66 -10.14
CA ASP A 58 -4.81 4.95 -9.74
C ASP A 58 -3.97 5.60 -8.61
N TRP A 59 -3.59 4.83 -7.58
CA TRP A 59 -2.73 5.31 -6.50
C TRP A 59 -1.27 5.61 -6.92
N PHE A 60 -0.75 4.90 -7.90
CA PHE A 60 0.65 5.00 -8.35
C PHE A 60 0.86 6.02 -9.47
N THR A 61 -0.21 6.65 -9.90
CA THR A 61 -0.20 7.77 -10.84
C THR A 61 -0.85 8.99 -10.16
N ALA A 62 -0.20 10.14 -10.27
CA ALA A 62 -0.71 11.37 -9.63
C ALA A 62 -1.51 12.24 -10.59
N GLU A 63 -1.71 11.79 -11.81
CA GLU A 63 -2.28 12.61 -12.88
C GLU A 63 -3.17 11.78 -13.80
N THR A 64 -4.36 12.29 -14.06
CA THR A 64 -5.28 11.75 -15.05
C THR A 64 -5.59 12.81 -16.10
N ASP A 65 -5.42 12.50 -17.39
CA ASP A 65 -5.69 13.41 -18.52
C ASP A 65 -5.00 14.77 -18.41
N GLY A 66 -3.76 14.82 -17.91
CA GLY A 66 -2.98 16.05 -17.77
C GLY A 66 -3.40 16.94 -16.59
N ARG A 67 -4.11 16.38 -15.60
CA ARG A 67 -4.53 17.06 -14.39
C ARG A 67 -4.18 16.24 -13.16
N LEU A 68 -3.62 16.92 -12.16
CA LEU A 68 -3.36 16.31 -10.86
C LEU A 68 -4.67 15.79 -10.25
N ASP A 69 -4.63 14.57 -9.77
CA ASP A 69 -5.73 13.93 -9.09
C ASP A 69 -6.03 14.62 -7.75
N VAL A 70 -7.27 14.50 -7.30
CA VAL A 70 -7.70 15.08 -6.02
C VAL A 70 -7.47 14.10 -4.87
N PHE A 71 -7.50 12.80 -5.17
CA PHE A 71 -7.38 11.70 -4.22
C PHE A 71 -6.53 10.58 -4.82
N LYS A 72 -6.09 9.66 -3.98
CA LYS A 72 -5.40 8.43 -4.37
C LYS A 72 -4.11 8.69 -5.15
N TYR A 73 -3.17 9.41 -4.54
CA TYR A 73 -1.81 9.53 -5.05
C TYR A 73 -0.82 9.71 -3.89
N PHE A 74 0.45 9.54 -4.16
CA PHE A 74 1.53 9.74 -3.20
C PHE A 74 2.33 10.98 -3.56
N VAL A 75 2.78 11.70 -2.52
CA VAL A 75 3.70 12.83 -2.62
C VAL A 75 4.93 12.55 -1.78
N TYR A 76 6.12 12.81 -2.31
CA TYR A 76 7.34 12.79 -1.51
C TYR A 76 7.56 14.15 -0.85
N ASP A 77 7.70 14.17 0.47
CA ASP A 77 8.01 15.35 1.28
C ASP A 77 9.51 15.38 1.57
N GLU A 78 10.23 16.32 0.92
CA GLU A 78 11.68 16.50 1.06
C GLU A 78 12.12 17.05 2.42
N THR A 79 11.18 17.53 3.26
CA THR A 79 11.48 18.06 4.59
C THR A 79 11.59 16.93 5.61
N TRP A 80 10.78 15.91 5.44
CA TRP A 80 10.68 14.76 6.34
C TRP A 80 11.18 13.46 5.73
N ASP A 81 11.67 13.51 4.48
CA ASP A 81 12.14 12.35 3.72
C ASP A 81 11.16 11.19 3.76
N THR A 82 9.91 11.45 3.36
CA THR A 82 8.81 10.49 3.50
C THR A 82 7.82 10.56 2.34
N LEU A 83 7.15 9.46 2.07
CA LEU A 83 5.96 9.46 1.23
C LEU A 83 4.72 9.79 2.06
N LEU A 84 3.86 10.63 1.49
CA LEU A 84 2.55 10.96 2.06
C LEU A 84 1.47 10.56 1.04
N GLY A 85 0.60 9.65 1.42
CA GLY A 85 -0.52 9.25 0.58
C GLY A 85 -1.74 10.13 0.83
N ILE A 86 -2.28 10.72 -0.20
CA ILE A 86 -3.45 11.59 -0.14
C ILE A 86 -4.72 10.72 -0.26
N GLN A 87 -5.56 10.67 0.77
CA GLN A 87 -5.74 11.50 1.96
C GLN A 87 -5.07 10.94 3.22
N GLU A 88 -4.97 11.85 4.21
CA GLU A 88 -4.46 11.54 5.56
C GLU A 88 -5.43 10.64 6.34
N ALA A 89 -4.85 9.69 7.12
CA ALA A 89 -5.56 8.88 8.09
C ALA A 89 -4.64 8.55 9.28
N TYR A 90 -5.20 8.49 10.48
CA TYR A 90 -4.54 8.05 11.72
C TYR A 90 -3.23 8.78 12.07
N GLY A 91 -3.04 10.00 11.58
CA GLY A 91 -1.85 10.80 11.84
C GLY A 91 -0.67 10.49 10.90
N SER A 92 -0.92 9.82 9.77
CA SER A 92 0.12 9.45 8.81
C SER A 92 0.89 10.64 8.23
N HIS A 93 0.26 11.82 8.11
CA HIS A 93 0.94 13.05 7.68
C HIS A 93 1.58 13.83 8.83
N GLN A 94 0.83 14.03 9.92
CA GLN A 94 1.25 14.92 11.00
C GLN A 94 2.28 14.30 11.94
N ARG A 95 2.31 12.99 12.04
CA ARG A 95 3.13 12.23 12.98
C ARG A 95 3.94 11.14 12.32
N LEU A 96 3.82 10.96 11.01
CA LEU A 96 4.36 9.83 10.26
C LEU A 96 3.99 8.48 10.90
N ALA A 97 2.74 8.41 11.41
CA ALA A 97 2.25 7.24 12.11
C ALA A 97 1.84 6.14 11.12
N ASP A 98 2.09 4.91 11.51
CA ASP A 98 1.56 3.69 10.87
C ASP A 98 1.93 3.48 9.39
N HIS A 99 2.96 4.14 8.85
CA HIS A 99 3.36 3.98 7.45
C HIS A 99 3.59 2.52 7.07
N HIS A 100 4.25 1.72 7.94
CA HIS A 100 4.47 0.30 7.71
C HIS A 100 3.18 -0.53 7.64
N PHE A 101 2.10 -0.10 8.31
CA PHE A 101 0.77 -0.70 8.15
C PHE A 101 0.12 -0.24 6.85
N HIS A 102 0.00 1.09 6.65
CA HIS A 102 -0.67 1.66 5.48
C HIS A 102 -0.03 1.16 4.18
N TYR A 103 1.27 1.38 4.03
CA TYR A 103 2.00 1.04 2.80
C TYR A 103 2.27 -0.46 2.68
N GLY A 104 2.40 -1.16 3.80
CA GLY A 104 2.49 -2.62 3.81
C GLY A 104 1.28 -3.32 3.20
N TYR A 105 0.08 -2.77 3.32
CA TYR A 105 -1.11 -3.27 2.63
C TYR A 105 -1.00 -3.11 1.11
N PHE A 106 -0.51 -1.96 0.63
CA PHE A 106 -0.27 -1.74 -0.80
C PHE A 106 0.79 -2.68 -1.35
N VAL A 107 1.92 -2.82 -0.63
CA VAL A 107 2.99 -3.75 -0.98
C VAL A 107 2.49 -5.19 -1.01
N ARG A 108 1.66 -5.59 -0.03
CA ARG A 108 1.04 -6.93 -0.02
C ARG A 108 0.13 -7.14 -1.23
N ALA A 109 -0.68 -6.14 -1.58
CA ALA A 109 -1.54 -6.22 -2.76
C ALA A 109 -0.73 -6.28 -4.06
N ALA A 110 0.27 -5.41 -4.20
CA ALA A 110 1.19 -5.44 -5.33
C ALA A 110 1.90 -6.79 -5.46
N SER A 111 2.36 -7.39 -4.35
CA SER A 111 3.02 -8.70 -4.39
C SER A 111 2.15 -9.82 -4.97
N GLU A 112 0.83 -9.76 -4.75
CA GLU A 112 -0.09 -10.75 -5.32
C GLU A 112 -0.32 -10.51 -6.82
N ILE A 113 -0.31 -9.25 -7.26
CA ILE A 113 -0.31 -8.91 -8.70
C ILE A 113 0.98 -9.42 -9.35
N CYS A 114 2.15 -9.14 -8.78
CA CYS A 114 3.46 -9.55 -9.31
C CYS A 114 3.59 -11.06 -9.47
N ARG A 115 2.95 -11.85 -8.63
CA ARG A 115 2.94 -13.31 -8.74
C ARG A 115 2.30 -13.83 -10.03
N VAL A 116 1.41 -13.07 -10.64
CA VAL A 116 0.66 -13.47 -11.83
C VAL A 116 0.98 -12.60 -13.05
N ASP A 117 1.53 -11.43 -12.83
CA ASP A 117 1.95 -10.50 -13.86
C ASP A 117 3.23 -9.80 -13.42
N ILE A 118 4.35 -10.41 -13.73
CA ILE A 118 5.67 -9.89 -13.35
C ILE A 118 6.01 -8.60 -14.12
N ASP A 119 5.50 -8.44 -15.33
CA ASP A 119 5.75 -7.26 -16.14
C ASP A 119 5.14 -6.01 -15.52
N TRP A 120 4.01 -6.12 -14.83
CA TRP A 120 3.40 -5.03 -14.09
C TRP A 120 4.32 -4.48 -12.98
N CYS A 121 5.21 -5.31 -12.44
CA CYS A 121 6.17 -4.98 -11.39
C CYS A 121 7.57 -4.65 -11.92
N SER A 122 7.73 -4.53 -13.23
CA SER A 122 9.03 -4.20 -13.83
C SER A 122 9.41 -2.74 -13.57
N ASP A 123 10.68 -2.41 -13.85
CA ASP A 123 11.20 -1.05 -13.72
C ASP A 123 10.56 -0.07 -14.71
N GLU A 124 10.04 -0.57 -15.82
CA GLU A 124 9.32 0.22 -16.83
C GLU A 124 7.85 0.51 -16.43
N ASN A 125 7.33 -0.18 -15.43
CA ASN A 125 5.95 -0.06 -14.97
C ASN A 125 5.88 0.41 -13.51
N PHE A 126 5.23 -0.34 -12.64
CA PHE A 126 4.94 0.09 -11.26
C PHE A 126 5.98 -0.38 -10.21
N GLY A 127 7.01 -1.12 -10.63
CA GLY A 127 8.10 -1.54 -9.75
C GLY A 127 8.73 -0.41 -8.94
N PRO A 128 9.13 0.71 -9.57
CA PRO A 128 9.72 1.84 -8.85
C PRO A 128 8.81 2.43 -7.76
N MET A 129 7.49 2.49 -8.00
CA MET A 129 6.57 3.02 -6.99
C MET A 129 6.40 2.06 -5.82
N ILE A 130 6.40 0.74 -6.08
CA ILE A 130 6.37 -0.29 -5.04
C ILE A 130 7.64 -0.21 -4.19
N GLU A 131 8.80 -0.03 -4.82
CA GLU A 131 10.07 0.15 -4.13
C GLU A 131 10.06 1.38 -3.22
N LEU A 132 9.56 2.52 -3.69
CA LEU A 132 9.45 3.74 -2.88
C LEU A 132 8.58 3.51 -1.63
N LEU A 133 7.46 2.80 -1.76
CA LEU A 133 6.62 2.45 -0.61
C LEU A 133 7.36 1.59 0.42
N ILE A 134 8.15 0.61 -0.04
CA ILE A 134 8.95 -0.24 0.84
C ILE A 134 10.04 0.59 1.53
N ARG A 135 10.74 1.44 0.78
CA ARG A 135 11.83 2.27 1.29
C ARG A 135 11.36 3.29 2.33
N ASP A 136 10.12 3.79 2.24
CA ASP A 136 9.60 4.74 3.23
C ASP A 136 9.65 4.18 4.66
N PHE A 137 9.41 2.89 4.87
CA PHE A 137 9.40 2.27 6.20
C PHE A 137 10.53 1.25 6.44
N ALA A 138 11.28 0.89 5.41
CA ALA A 138 12.32 -0.15 5.49
C ALA A 138 13.56 0.17 4.63
N ALA A 139 13.93 1.46 4.54
CA ALA A 139 15.12 1.89 3.82
C ALA A 139 16.40 1.29 4.42
N ALA A 140 17.39 1.03 3.58
CA ALA A 140 18.75 0.64 3.99
C ALA A 140 19.52 1.83 4.58
N ASP A 141 20.66 1.55 5.24
CA ASP A 141 21.47 2.58 5.92
C ASP A 141 22.09 3.61 4.96
N ASP A 142 22.20 3.31 3.68
CA ASP A 142 22.76 4.16 2.63
C ASP A 142 21.70 4.75 1.68
N ASP A 143 20.44 4.72 2.05
CA ASP A 143 19.36 5.32 1.27
C ASP A 143 19.45 6.85 1.30
N GLU A 144 19.46 7.48 0.11
CA GLU A 144 19.58 8.94 -0.02
C GLU A 144 18.25 9.68 0.12
N MET A 145 17.11 8.96 0.05
CA MET A 145 15.77 9.55 0.07
C MET A 145 15.03 9.32 1.39
N PHE A 146 15.30 8.21 2.06
CA PHE A 146 14.53 7.80 3.23
C PHE A 146 15.43 7.50 4.42
N PRO A 147 15.02 7.85 5.65
CA PRO A 147 15.76 7.48 6.84
C PRO A 147 15.73 5.96 7.04
N SER A 148 16.90 5.41 7.39
CA SER A 148 17.05 3.98 7.66
C SER A 148 16.10 3.51 8.74
N PHE A 149 15.35 2.45 8.45
CA PHE A 149 14.45 1.78 9.40
C PHE A 149 13.55 2.73 10.19
N ARG A 150 12.84 3.60 9.49
CA ARG A 150 11.86 4.51 10.12
C ARG A 150 10.96 3.73 11.09
N ASN A 151 10.86 4.26 12.33
CA ASN A 151 10.02 3.69 13.39
C ASN A 151 10.33 2.22 13.75
N PHE A 152 11.51 1.69 13.43
CA PHE A 152 11.89 0.32 13.74
C PHE A 152 12.95 0.26 14.85
N ASP A 153 12.68 -0.50 15.91
CA ASP A 153 13.63 -0.80 16.97
C ASP A 153 14.41 -2.08 16.62
N GLN A 154 15.60 -1.90 16.08
CA GLN A 154 16.46 -3.01 15.67
C GLN A 154 16.89 -3.91 16.84
N ALA A 155 17.01 -3.35 18.05
CA ALA A 155 17.47 -4.10 19.22
C ALA A 155 16.39 -5.05 19.75
N ASN A 156 15.15 -4.63 19.71
CA ASN A 156 14.01 -5.42 20.20
C ASN A 156 13.22 -6.11 19.08
N GLY A 157 13.44 -5.74 17.82
CA GLY A 157 12.85 -6.40 16.65
C GLY A 157 11.37 -6.09 16.44
N PHE A 158 10.93 -4.89 16.78
CA PHE A 158 9.57 -4.43 16.52
C PHE A 158 9.54 -3.00 15.96
N SER A 159 8.40 -2.59 15.40
CA SER A 159 8.19 -1.23 14.91
C SER A 159 7.25 -0.43 15.83
N TRP A 160 7.46 0.88 15.84
CA TRP A 160 6.62 1.83 16.55
C TRP A 160 5.51 2.34 15.62
N ALA A 161 4.29 2.46 16.15
CA ALA A 161 3.18 3.01 15.37
C ALA A 161 3.38 4.51 15.05
N ASP A 162 3.96 5.25 15.97
CA ASP A 162 4.11 6.71 15.92
C ASP A 162 5.59 7.07 16.06
N GLY A 163 6.09 7.97 15.21
CA GLY A 163 7.49 8.45 15.24
C GLY A 163 7.80 9.41 16.39
N ARG A 164 6.84 9.76 17.24
CA ARG A 164 7.07 10.65 18.38
C ARG A 164 7.70 9.91 19.56
N ALA A 165 8.75 10.49 20.10
CA ALA A 165 9.45 9.94 21.27
C ALA A 165 8.59 9.90 22.55
N ASP A 166 7.53 10.71 22.62
CA ASP A 166 6.58 10.78 23.73
C ASP A 166 5.34 9.89 23.54
N ALA A 167 5.26 9.18 22.42
CA ALA A 167 4.17 8.26 22.15
C ALA A 167 4.26 7.05 23.09
N LEU A 168 3.33 6.96 24.01
CA LEU A 168 3.22 5.83 24.95
C LEU A 168 2.46 4.64 24.38
N GLN A 169 2.06 4.74 23.13
CA GLN A 169 1.28 3.72 22.41
C GLN A 169 2.13 3.14 21.30
N GLY A 170 2.86 2.09 21.65
CA GLY A 170 3.38 1.18 20.64
C GLY A 170 2.28 0.20 20.18
N ASN A 171 2.35 -0.27 18.94
CA ASN A 171 1.56 -1.40 18.48
C ASN A 171 2.24 -2.70 18.85
#